data_78c3d9be91d69696571b2ce9100a1f56
#
_entry.id   78c3d9be91d69696571b2ce9100a1f56
#
_cell.length_a   1.000
_cell.length_b   1.000
_cell.length_c   1.000
_cell.angle_alpha   90.00
_cell.angle_beta   90.00
_cell.angle_gamma   90.00
#
_symmetry.space_group_name_H-M   'P 1'
#
loop_
_entity.id
_entity.type
_entity.pdbx_description
1 polymer ?
#
loop_
_entity_poly.entity_id
_entity_poly.type
_entity_poly.pdbx_seq_one_letter_code
_entity_poly.pdbx_strand_id
1 'polypeptide(L)'
;MDIIKKLSRSIREYKMVSIMTPVCIVFEVIFEILIPFMMANMIDSGISSGNESALVKYGTLLILCVMAGLVFGILSGGLCATASAGFAKNLRKDMYYKIQEYSFANIDKFSSSSIVTRLTTDVTNVQNAYMMIIRIAVRAPFMLIFALIAAFMTSTKLSLIFLIAIPVLGIGLYIIVSRSHIYFERVFKIYDNLNEVVEENLTGMRVVKSFVREDFEEKKFTKVSEAIYKMFLKAEGIVAYNMPLMQFCIYSCMLFLCWFGARMIITSGATTLTTGELTSLIAYAMTILNCLMMLSMVMVMINMARASAERIVEILDEESTLHNCDNPEDKVNDGSIQFDNVSFSYIDDKEKECLKNINLNIPSGSTLGIIGGTGSGKSSLVQLIPRLYDVTEGSVKIGGADVRDIDIYTLRNEVAMVLQKNVLFSGTIKENLRWGNKEATDEEIIHACELAQADPFVQTFPKKYNTYIEQGGTNVSGGQKQRLCIARALLKKPKILILDDSTSAVDTKTDALIRKAFKDEIPDTTKIIIAQRISSVQDADCIIVMEGGKIDGCGTHEQLLKENAIYKEIYESQTKGDEQ
;
A
#
# COMPACT_ATOMS: atom_id res chain seq x y z
N MET A 1 -16.64 9.21 11.46
CA MET A 1 -17.78 8.33 11.08
C MET A 1 -17.70 7.87 9.63
N ASP A 2 -17.21 8.68 8.70
CA ASP A 2 -17.07 8.31 7.28
C ASP A 2 -16.09 7.17 7.00
N ILE A 3 -14.93 7.14 7.69
CA ILE A 3 -13.91 6.09 7.50
C ILE A 3 -14.49 4.69 7.77
N ILE A 4 -15.16 4.50 8.91
CA ILE A 4 -15.75 3.20 9.29
C ILE A 4 -16.83 2.80 8.29
N LYS A 5 -17.67 3.73 7.84
CA LYS A 5 -18.71 3.47 6.85
C LYS A 5 -18.13 3.05 5.49
N LYS A 6 -17.03 3.68 5.06
CA LYS A 6 -16.34 3.33 3.81
C LYS A 6 -15.71 1.95 3.89
N LEU A 7 -14.93 1.68 4.94
CA LEU A 7 -14.29 0.38 5.14
C LEU A 7 -15.32 -0.75 5.31
N SER A 8 -16.46 -0.50 5.97
CA SER A 8 -17.50 -1.51 6.15
C SER A 8 -18.13 -2.00 4.86
N ARG A 9 -18.02 -1.25 3.75
CA ARG A 9 -18.48 -1.70 2.43
C ARG A 9 -17.73 -2.93 1.94
N SER A 10 -16.47 -3.11 2.33
CA SER A 10 -15.64 -4.26 1.95
C SER A 10 -15.94 -5.53 2.75
N ILE A 11 -16.87 -5.51 3.73
CA ILE A 11 -17.30 -6.71 4.46
C ILE A 11 -18.11 -7.65 3.54
N ARG A 12 -18.98 -7.11 2.67
CA ARG A 12 -19.75 -7.83 1.63
C ARG A 12 -20.33 -9.18 2.09
N GLU A 13 -19.88 -10.28 1.51
CA GLU A 13 -20.33 -11.66 1.77
C GLU A 13 -20.04 -12.13 3.21
N TYR A 14 -19.13 -11.48 3.91
CA TYR A 14 -18.76 -11.85 5.28
C TYR A 14 -19.64 -11.19 6.37
N LYS A 15 -20.72 -10.47 6.00
CA LYS A 15 -21.62 -9.81 6.96
C LYS A 15 -22.23 -10.77 7.98
N MET A 16 -22.73 -11.91 7.51
CA MET A 16 -23.35 -12.91 8.40
C MET A 16 -22.34 -13.47 9.40
N VAL A 17 -21.13 -13.81 8.93
CA VAL A 17 -20.06 -14.33 9.78
C VAL A 17 -19.63 -13.27 10.81
N SER A 18 -19.56 -12.01 10.41
CA SER A 18 -19.23 -10.87 11.27
C SER A 18 -20.28 -10.62 12.37
N ILE A 19 -21.57 -10.87 12.09
CA ILE A 19 -22.66 -10.75 13.08
C ILE A 19 -22.72 -11.98 13.99
N MET A 20 -22.49 -13.17 13.46
CA MET A 20 -22.52 -14.40 14.23
C MET A 20 -21.37 -14.49 15.26
N THR A 21 -20.22 -13.87 14.96
CA THR A 21 -19.08 -13.83 15.89
C THR A 21 -19.46 -13.22 17.24
N PRO A 22 -19.99 -11.98 17.34
CA PRO A 22 -20.49 -11.40 18.59
C PRO A 22 -21.56 -12.25 19.29
N VAL A 23 -22.46 -12.86 18.53
CA VAL A 23 -23.51 -13.74 19.11
C VAL A 23 -22.88 -14.93 19.81
N CYS A 24 -21.96 -15.63 19.16
CA CYS A 24 -21.25 -16.75 19.78
C CYS A 24 -20.46 -16.32 21.03
N ILE A 25 -19.85 -15.12 21.00
CA ILE A 25 -19.12 -14.57 22.14
C ILE A 25 -20.04 -14.31 23.33
N VAL A 26 -21.24 -13.79 23.11
CA VAL A 26 -22.20 -13.56 24.21
C VAL A 26 -22.57 -14.88 24.86
N PHE A 27 -22.81 -15.96 24.12
CA PHE A 27 -23.04 -17.28 24.69
C PHE A 27 -21.81 -17.83 25.43
N GLU A 28 -20.62 -17.70 24.87
CA GLU A 28 -19.35 -18.05 25.52
C GLU A 28 -19.24 -17.37 26.89
N VAL A 29 -19.47 -16.04 26.92
CA VAL A 29 -19.42 -15.24 28.16
C VAL A 29 -20.47 -15.68 29.19
N ILE A 30 -21.69 -15.99 28.76
CA ILE A 30 -22.74 -16.49 29.66
C ILE A 30 -22.28 -17.79 30.36
N PHE A 31 -21.76 -18.76 29.61
CA PHE A 31 -21.26 -20.00 30.20
C PHE A 31 -20.07 -19.76 31.12
N GLU A 32 -19.16 -18.85 30.76
CA GLU A 32 -17.99 -18.52 31.59
C GLU A 32 -18.38 -17.88 32.92
N ILE A 33 -19.39 -17.02 32.94
CA ILE A 33 -19.92 -16.41 34.18
C ILE A 33 -20.67 -17.40 35.06
N LEU A 34 -21.27 -18.45 34.50
CA LEU A 34 -21.94 -19.49 35.27
C LEU A 34 -20.95 -20.39 36.03
N ILE A 35 -19.69 -20.50 35.60
CA ILE A 35 -18.68 -21.35 36.24
C ILE A 35 -18.47 -21.01 37.72
N PRO A 36 -18.16 -19.75 38.12
CA PRO A 36 -18.02 -19.42 39.55
C PRO A 36 -19.29 -19.65 40.37
N PHE A 37 -20.47 -19.42 39.77
CA PHE A 37 -21.75 -19.69 40.44
C PHE A 37 -21.96 -21.18 40.71
N MET A 38 -21.65 -22.04 39.74
CA MET A 38 -21.72 -23.48 39.90
C MET A 38 -20.68 -24.00 40.91
N MET A 39 -19.48 -23.40 40.92
CA MET A 39 -18.46 -23.70 41.94
C MET A 39 -18.94 -23.35 43.35
N ALA A 40 -19.59 -22.20 43.55
CA ALA A 40 -20.15 -21.82 44.83
C ALA A 40 -21.15 -22.88 45.35
N ASN A 41 -22.09 -23.27 44.47
CA ASN A 41 -23.07 -24.31 44.83
C ASN A 41 -22.43 -25.68 45.10
N MET A 42 -21.37 -26.04 44.39
CA MET A 42 -20.61 -27.28 44.64
C MET A 42 -19.91 -27.26 46.00
N ILE A 43 -19.35 -26.12 46.42
CA ILE A 43 -18.72 -25.95 47.73
C ILE A 43 -19.76 -26.01 48.83
N ASP A 44 -20.85 -25.26 48.71
CA ASP A 44 -21.83 -25.11 49.78
C ASP A 44 -22.74 -26.34 49.95
N SER A 45 -23.32 -26.85 48.86
CA SER A 45 -24.25 -27.97 48.88
C SER A 45 -23.58 -29.34 48.75
N GLY A 46 -22.31 -29.38 48.28
CA GLY A 46 -21.55 -30.63 48.16
C GLY A 46 -20.55 -30.81 49.30
N ILE A 47 -19.52 -29.96 49.33
CA ILE A 47 -18.38 -30.11 50.25
C ILE A 47 -18.80 -29.78 51.69
N SER A 48 -19.40 -28.62 51.93
CA SER A 48 -19.75 -28.15 53.28
C SER A 48 -20.86 -28.98 53.93
N SER A 49 -21.77 -29.53 53.14
CA SER A 49 -22.87 -30.40 53.64
C SER A 49 -22.53 -31.89 53.59
N GLY A 50 -21.37 -32.29 53.05
CA GLY A 50 -20.99 -33.70 52.91
C GLY A 50 -21.90 -34.54 51.99
N ASN A 51 -22.56 -33.88 51.02
CA ASN A 51 -23.52 -34.53 50.12
C ASN A 51 -22.85 -34.89 48.77
N GLU A 52 -22.46 -36.17 48.62
CA GLU A 52 -21.82 -36.69 47.41
C GLU A 52 -22.71 -36.54 46.14
N SER A 53 -24.02 -36.70 46.29
CA SER A 53 -24.96 -36.55 45.18
C SER A 53 -24.99 -35.11 44.63
N ALA A 54 -24.95 -34.12 45.52
CA ALA A 54 -24.84 -32.71 45.13
C ALA A 54 -23.50 -32.41 44.48
N LEU A 55 -22.40 -32.99 44.99
CA LEU A 55 -21.07 -32.84 44.39
C LEU A 55 -21.02 -33.36 42.95
N VAL A 56 -21.53 -34.55 42.69
CA VAL A 56 -21.59 -35.14 41.35
C VAL A 56 -22.49 -34.32 40.44
N LYS A 57 -23.65 -33.85 40.90
CA LYS A 57 -24.58 -33.02 40.13
C LYS A 57 -23.93 -31.72 39.68
N TYR A 58 -23.39 -30.92 40.61
CA TYR A 58 -22.78 -29.63 40.26
C TYR A 58 -21.46 -29.79 39.50
N GLY A 59 -20.67 -30.83 39.79
CA GLY A 59 -19.49 -31.18 39.04
C GLY A 59 -19.80 -31.50 37.56
N THR A 60 -20.84 -32.29 37.31
CA THR A 60 -21.30 -32.61 35.96
C THR A 60 -21.81 -31.35 35.24
N LEU A 61 -22.61 -30.51 35.91
CA LEU A 61 -23.06 -29.23 35.32
C LEU A 61 -21.90 -28.29 35.00
N LEU A 62 -20.89 -28.24 35.85
CA LEU A 62 -19.68 -27.44 35.62
C LEU A 62 -18.92 -27.91 34.37
N ILE A 63 -18.73 -29.22 34.21
CA ILE A 63 -18.12 -29.81 33.01
C ILE A 63 -18.94 -29.45 31.77
N LEU A 64 -20.28 -29.56 31.82
CA LEU A 64 -21.14 -29.18 30.69
C LEU A 64 -21.04 -27.70 30.35
N CYS A 65 -20.98 -26.79 31.34
CA CYS A 65 -20.78 -25.36 31.10
C CYS A 65 -19.41 -25.07 30.46
N VAL A 66 -18.34 -25.71 30.95
CA VAL A 66 -16.99 -25.55 30.37
C VAL A 66 -16.95 -26.05 28.92
N MET A 67 -17.55 -27.24 28.67
CA MET A 67 -17.62 -27.78 27.30
C MET A 67 -18.45 -26.90 26.36
N ALA A 68 -19.58 -26.37 26.84
CA ALA A 68 -20.39 -25.43 26.05
C ALA A 68 -19.60 -24.13 25.77
N GLY A 69 -18.94 -23.56 26.77
CA GLY A 69 -18.07 -22.39 26.59
C GLY A 69 -16.95 -22.66 25.59
N LEU A 70 -16.30 -23.83 25.64
CA LEU A 70 -15.27 -24.24 24.69
C LEU A 70 -15.82 -24.30 23.26
N VAL A 71 -16.99 -24.91 23.05
CA VAL A 71 -17.61 -25.00 21.71
C VAL A 71 -17.89 -23.61 21.15
N PHE A 72 -18.52 -22.71 21.92
CA PHE A 72 -18.79 -21.34 21.48
C PHE A 72 -17.50 -20.54 21.30
N GLY A 73 -16.46 -20.75 22.09
CA GLY A 73 -15.15 -20.15 21.96
C GLY A 73 -14.44 -20.55 20.66
N ILE A 74 -14.48 -21.85 20.29
CA ILE A 74 -13.94 -22.35 19.02
C ILE A 74 -14.74 -21.77 17.84
N LEU A 75 -16.08 -21.79 17.92
CA LEU A 75 -16.93 -21.23 16.88
C LEU A 75 -16.68 -19.74 16.70
N SER A 76 -16.66 -18.95 17.78
CA SER A 76 -16.41 -17.51 17.73
C SER A 76 -15.03 -17.20 17.14
N GLY A 77 -14.01 -17.99 17.50
CA GLY A 77 -12.65 -17.86 16.96
C GLY A 77 -12.57 -18.14 15.47
N GLY A 78 -13.16 -19.23 15.00
CA GLY A 78 -13.21 -19.60 13.58
C GLY A 78 -13.99 -18.61 12.73
N LEU A 79 -15.17 -18.17 13.20
CA LEU A 79 -15.97 -17.15 12.53
C LEU A 79 -15.23 -15.81 12.48
N CYS A 80 -14.59 -15.40 13.58
CA CYS A 80 -13.79 -14.17 13.64
C CYS A 80 -12.62 -14.18 12.65
N ALA A 81 -11.88 -15.29 12.58
CA ALA A 81 -10.78 -15.46 11.63
C ALA A 81 -11.28 -15.36 10.18
N THR A 82 -12.37 -16.04 9.86
CA THR A 82 -12.99 -16.00 8.53
C THR A 82 -13.47 -14.59 8.17
N ALA A 83 -14.15 -13.91 9.11
CA ALA A 83 -14.65 -12.55 8.89
C ALA A 83 -13.50 -11.55 8.66
N SER A 84 -12.45 -11.59 9.50
CA SER A 84 -11.34 -10.65 9.42
C SER A 84 -10.45 -10.88 8.19
N ALA A 85 -10.15 -12.14 7.87
CA ALA A 85 -9.39 -12.48 6.66
C ALA A 85 -10.18 -12.16 5.38
N GLY A 86 -11.49 -12.46 5.37
CA GLY A 86 -12.38 -12.13 4.25
C GLY A 86 -12.51 -10.63 4.02
N PHE A 87 -12.68 -9.86 5.09
CA PHE A 87 -12.67 -8.40 5.04
C PHE A 87 -11.36 -7.85 4.43
N ALA A 88 -10.21 -8.33 4.91
CA ALA A 88 -8.90 -7.89 4.40
C ALA A 88 -8.67 -8.29 2.93
N LYS A 89 -9.13 -9.49 2.53
CA LYS A 89 -9.12 -9.92 1.12
C LYS A 89 -9.89 -8.94 0.22
N ASN A 90 -11.12 -8.61 0.62
CA ASN A 90 -11.95 -7.68 -0.15
C ASN A 90 -11.35 -6.28 -0.18
N LEU A 91 -10.83 -5.80 0.95
CA LEU A 91 -10.21 -4.48 1.05
C LEU A 91 -8.98 -4.36 0.13
N ARG A 92 -8.09 -5.38 0.11
CA ARG A 92 -6.95 -5.44 -0.83
C ARG A 92 -7.42 -5.45 -2.27
N LYS A 93 -8.48 -6.20 -2.57
CA LYS A 93 -9.06 -6.26 -3.91
C LYS A 93 -9.59 -4.89 -4.34
N ASP A 94 -10.37 -4.22 -3.48
CA ASP A 94 -10.96 -2.92 -3.78
C ASP A 94 -9.87 -1.86 -4.01
N MET A 95 -8.86 -1.82 -3.14
CA MET A 95 -7.70 -0.93 -3.30
C MET A 95 -6.93 -1.21 -4.59
N TYR A 96 -6.63 -2.48 -4.87
CA TYR A 96 -5.87 -2.86 -6.06
C TYR A 96 -6.59 -2.47 -7.34
N TYR A 97 -7.91 -2.70 -7.41
CA TYR A 97 -8.72 -2.32 -8.57
C TYR A 97 -8.77 -0.80 -8.73
N LYS A 98 -8.92 -0.07 -7.63
CA LYS A 98 -8.90 1.39 -7.65
C LYS A 98 -7.57 1.95 -8.15
N ILE A 99 -6.44 1.37 -7.72
CA ILE A 99 -5.11 1.74 -8.20
C ILE A 99 -4.94 1.48 -9.71
N GLN A 100 -5.56 0.43 -10.27
CA GLN A 100 -5.52 0.18 -11.72
C GLN A 100 -6.27 1.24 -12.54
N GLU A 101 -7.22 1.95 -11.93
CA GLU A 101 -7.95 3.05 -12.55
C GLU A 101 -7.21 4.39 -12.50
N TYR A 102 -6.12 4.48 -11.72
CA TYR A 102 -5.35 5.71 -11.52
C TYR A 102 -4.68 6.21 -12.80
N SER A 103 -4.66 7.51 -12.97
CA SER A 103 -3.80 8.19 -13.93
C SER A 103 -2.34 8.22 -13.43
N PHE A 104 -1.43 8.61 -14.29
CA PHE A 104 -0.03 8.82 -13.89
C PHE A 104 0.10 9.90 -12.82
N ALA A 105 -0.67 10.98 -12.90
CA ALA A 105 -0.70 12.04 -11.89
C ALA A 105 -1.08 11.51 -10.49
N ASN A 106 -2.05 10.59 -10.40
CA ASN A 106 -2.39 9.95 -9.13
C ASN A 106 -1.26 9.04 -8.62
N ILE A 107 -0.58 8.29 -9.52
CA ILE A 107 0.55 7.42 -9.13
C ILE A 107 1.74 8.25 -8.63
N ASP A 108 2.03 9.39 -9.25
CA ASP A 108 3.10 10.29 -8.83
C ASP A 108 2.83 10.89 -7.45
N LYS A 109 1.55 11.19 -7.13
CA LYS A 109 1.13 11.66 -5.81
C LYS A 109 1.43 10.66 -4.69
N PHE A 110 1.27 9.37 -4.93
CA PHE A 110 1.34 8.34 -3.90
C PHE A 110 2.64 7.55 -3.91
N SER A 111 3.63 7.73 -4.53
CA SER A 111 4.83 6.87 -4.65
C SER A 111 4.55 5.35 -4.60
N SER A 112 5.26 4.55 -5.36
CA SER A 112 5.02 3.10 -5.43
C SER A 112 5.26 2.38 -4.09
N SER A 113 6.26 2.82 -3.31
CA SER A 113 6.57 2.25 -2.00
C SER A 113 5.45 2.49 -0.98
N SER A 114 4.84 3.69 -0.99
CA SER A 114 3.69 4.02 -0.15
C SER A 114 2.48 3.15 -0.49
N ILE A 115 2.18 2.95 -1.78
CA ILE A 115 1.08 2.08 -2.22
C ILE A 115 1.28 0.64 -1.74
N VAL A 116 2.49 0.09 -1.86
CA VAL A 116 2.82 -1.26 -1.37
C VAL A 116 2.60 -1.36 0.13
N THR A 117 3.08 -0.39 0.92
CA THR A 117 2.90 -0.37 2.38
C THR A 117 1.41 -0.34 2.76
N ARG A 118 0.60 0.44 2.04
CA ARG A 118 -0.85 0.53 2.28
C ARG A 118 -1.57 -0.80 1.95
N LEU A 119 -1.19 -1.48 0.87
CA LEU A 119 -1.77 -2.78 0.49
C LEU A 119 -1.35 -3.94 1.42
N THR A 120 -0.21 -3.82 2.09
CA THR A 120 0.34 -4.87 2.96
C THR A 120 0.15 -4.55 4.43
N THR A 121 0.95 -3.67 4.98
CA THR A 121 1.01 -3.35 6.42
C THR A 121 -0.26 -2.68 6.92
N ASP A 122 -0.75 -1.64 6.21
CA ASP A 122 -1.92 -0.91 6.65
C ASP A 122 -3.19 -1.77 6.63
N VAL A 123 -3.39 -2.58 5.57
CA VAL A 123 -4.51 -3.52 5.54
C VAL A 123 -4.41 -4.55 6.66
N THR A 124 -3.20 -5.01 7.01
CA THR A 124 -3.01 -5.95 8.14
C THR A 124 -3.33 -5.30 9.48
N ASN A 125 -2.94 -4.04 9.68
CA ASN A 125 -3.29 -3.29 10.90
C ASN A 125 -4.81 -3.12 11.05
N VAL A 126 -5.49 -2.76 9.96
CA VAL A 126 -6.96 -2.62 9.95
C VAL A 126 -7.65 -3.97 10.11
N GLN A 127 -7.12 -5.05 9.53
CA GLN A 127 -7.61 -6.43 9.74
C GLN A 127 -7.54 -6.83 11.21
N ASN A 128 -6.40 -6.57 11.88
CA ASN A 128 -6.20 -6.89 13.29
C ASN A 128 -7.14 -6.06 14.19
N ALA A 129 -7.30 -4.78 13.90
CA ALA A 129 -8.26 -3.93 14.61
C ALA A 129 -9.71 -4.43 14.41
N TYR A 130 -10.09 -4.80 13.20
CA TYR A 130 -11.39 -5.37 12.91
C TYR A 130 -11.64 -6.66 13.69
N MET A 131 -10.66 -7.57 13.71
CA MET A 131 -10.69 -8.79 14.50
C MET A 131 -10.91 -8.49 15.99
N MET A 132 -10.17 -7.51 16.54
CA MET A 132 -10.32 -7.10 17.94
C MET A 132 -11.67 -6.46 18.24
N ILE A 133 -12.20 -5.66 17.31
CA ILE A 133 -13.49 -5.02 17.46
C ILE A 133 -14.61 -6.06 17.54
N ILE A 134 -14.67 -7.00 16.60
CA ILE A 134 -15.76 -8.00 16.55
C ILE A 134 -15.65 -9.08 17.64
N ARG A 135 -14.47 -9.25 18.25
CA ARG A 135 -14.24 -10.28 19.28
C ARG A 135 -14.04 -9.65 20.66
N ILE A 136 -12.95 -8.93 20.89
CA ILE A 136 -12.55 -8.47 22.24
C ILE A 136 -13.38 -7.27 22.69
N ALA A 137 -13.64 -6.30 21.80
CA ALA A 137 -14.45 -5.13 22.13
C ALA A 137 -15.91 -5.47 22.41
N VAL A 138 -16.41 -6.63 21.93
CA VAL A 138 -17.72 -7.16 22.31
C VAL A 138 -17.61 -7.97 23.61
N ARG A 139 -16.62 -8.87 23.71
CA ARG A 139 -16.46 -9.75 24.87
C ARG A 139 -16.29 -8.97 26.18
N ALA A 140 -15.40 -7.98 26.22
CA ALA A 140 -15.06 -7.29 27.45
C ALA A 140 -16.22 -6.53 28.10
N PRO A 141 -17.06 -5.73 27.40
CA PRO A 141 -18.23 -5.11 28.00
C PRO A 141 -19.28 -6.11 28.48
N PHE A 142 -19.60 -7.14 27.68
CA PHE A 142 -20.59 -8.17 28.10
C PHE A 142 -20.10 -8.95 29.33
N MET A 143 -18.83 -9.33 29.36
CA MET A 143 -18.20 -9.98 30.47
C MET A 143 -18.26 -9.11 31.75
N LEU A 144 -17.92 -7.82 31.62
CA LEU A 144 -17.98 -6.85 32.71
C LEU A 144 -19.40 -6.72 33.27
N ILE A 145 -20.39 -6.53 32.38
CA ILE A 145 -21.80 -6.36 32.76
C ILE A 145 -22.33 -7.61 33.46
N PHE A 146 -22.12 -8.78 32.83
CA PHE A 146 -22.64 -10.04 33.39
C PHE A 146 -21.92 -10.44 34.68
N ALA A 147 -20.60 -10.21 34.79
CA ALA A 147 -19.87 -10.44 36.03
C ALA A 147 -20.35 -9.52 37.17
N LEU A 148 -20.64 -8.24 36.87
CA LEU A 148 -21.23 -7.32 37.85
C LEU A 148 -22.63 -7.77 38.27
N ILE A 149 -23.50 -8.12 37.32
CA ILE A 149 -24.85 -8.62 37.64
C ILE A 149 -24.74 -9.84 38.53
N ALA A 150 -23.91 -10.82 38.17
CA ALA A 150 -23.72 -12.05 38.99
C ALA A 150 -23.18 -11.74 40.38
N ALA A 151 -22.22 -10.82 40.50
CA ALA A 151 -21.68 -10.38 41.78
C ALA A 151 -22.75 -9.70 42.65
N PHE A 152 -23.57 -8.81 42.08
CA PHE A 152 -24.68 -8.16 42.80
C PHE A 152 -25.79 -9.13 43.22
N MET A 153 -26.06 -10.16 42.42
CA MET A 153 -27.00 -11.23 42.77
C MET A 153 -26.48 -12.08 43.93
N THR A 154 -25.16 -12.29 44.02
CA THR A 154 -24.52 -13.07 45.10
C THR A 154 -24.51 -12.26 46.41
N SER A 155 -24.03 -11.02 46.42
CA SER A 155 -24.03 -10.16 47.59
C SER A 155 -23.98 -8.68 47.21
N THR A 156 -25.10 -7.97 47.39
CA THR A 156 -25.19 -6.53 47.08
C THR A 156 -24.21 -5.70 47.92
N LYS A 157 -24.00 -6.05 49.19
CA LYS A 157 -23.10 -5.29 50.09
C LYS A 157 -21.63 -5.37 49.67
N LEU A 158 -21.16 -6.58 49.32
CA LEU A 158 -19.77 -6.79 48.93
C LEU A 158 -19.49 -6.29 47.51
N SER A 159 -20.48 -6.36 46.63
CA SER A 159 -20.35 -5.86 45.25
C SER A 159 -20.14 -4.34 45.13
N LEU A 160 -20.45 -3.56 46.18
CA LEU A 160 -20.13 -2.14 46.27
C LEU A 160 -18.61 -1.88 46.18
N ILE A 161 -17.76 -2.86 46.54
CA ILE A 161 -16.30 -2.79 46.41
C ILE A 161 -15.94 -2.62 44.94
N PHE A 162 -16.64 -3.27 44.01
CA PHE A 162 -16.40 -3.16 42.58
C PHE A 162 -16.76 -1.79 42.03
N LEU A 163 -17.82 -1.14 42.56
CA LEU A 163 -18.20 0.24 42.19
C LEU A 163 -17.12 1.26 42.52
N ILE A 164 -16.24 0.98 43.48
CA ILE A 164 -15.08 1.82 43.82
C ILE A 164 -13.85 1.40 42.97
N ALA A 165 -13.62 0.10 42.83
CA ALA A 165 -12.46 -0.42 42.15
C ALA A 165 -12.45 -0.12 40.64
N ILE A 166 -13.61 -0.21 39.98
CA ILE A 166 -13.76 0.03 38.54
C ILE A 166 -13.38 1.47 38.16
N PRO A 167 -13.92 2.54 38.79
CA PRO A 167 -13.49 3.90 38.52
C PRO A 167 -12.02 4.15 38.82
N VAL A 168 -11.50 3.63 39.91
CA VAL A 168 -10.08 3.80 40.30
C VAL A 168 -9.16 3.21 39.22
N LEU A 169 -9.42 1.98 38.83
CA LEU A 169 -8.65 1.32 37.76
C LEU A 169 -8.87 2.01 36.42
N GLY A 170 -10.13 2.32 36.05
CA GLY A 170 -10.47 2.98 34.78
C GLY A 170 -9.82 4.34 34.62
N ILE A 171 -9.86 5.18 35.65
CA ILE A 171 -9.19 6.51 35.64
C ILE A 171 -7.67 6.32 35.57
N GLY A 172 -7.11 5.38 36.35
CA GLY A 172 -5.67 5.08 36.31
C GLY A 172 -5.20 4.65 34.92
N LEU A 173 -5.92 3.70 34.31
CA LEU A 173 -5.64 3.24 32.93
C LEU A 173 -5.77 4.39 31.91
N TYR A 174 -6.79 5.20 32.02
CA TYR A 174 -6.99 6.36 31.14
C TYR A 174 -5.81 7.36 31.23
N ILE A 175 -5.34 7.65 32.44
CA ILE A 175 -4.19 8.52 32.66
C ILE A 175 -2.93 7.92 32.04
N ILE A 176 -2.67 6.63 32.24
CA ILE A 176 -1.51 5.92 31.68
C ILE A 176 -1.56 5.98 30.15
N VAL A 177 -2.69 5.61 29.55
CA VAL A 177 -2.84 5.59 28.08
C VAL A 177 -2.71 7.00 27.48
N SER A 178 -3.38 8.00 28.08
CA SER A 178 -3.32 9.38 27.58
C SER A 178 -1.92 9.98 27.68
N ARG A 179 -1.17 9.67 28.75
CA ARG A 179 0.19 10.16 28.92
C ARG A 179 1.19 9.44 28.03
N SER A 180 1.08 8.13 27.88
CA SER A 180 1.97 7.34 27.02
C SER A 180 1.78 7.68 25.54
N HIS A 181 0.56 7.96 25.10
CA HIS A 181 0.26 8.33 23.72
C HIS A 181 1.11 9.48 23.20
N ILE A 182 1.28 10.55 23.99
CA ILE A 182 2.10 11.71 23.62
C ILE A 182 3.56 11.34 23.33
N TYR A 183 4.10 10.39 24.10
CA TYR A 183 5.49 9.93 23.89
C TYR A 183 5.58 8.98 22.71
N PHE A 184 4.59 8.09 22.50
CA PHE A 184 4.56 7.21 21.33
C PHE A 184 4.46 7.99 20.03
N GLU A 185 3.65 9.03 19.93
CA GLU A 185 3.63 9.90 18.74
C GLU A 185 5.01 10.49 18.43
N ARG A 186 5.76 10.90 19.45
CA ARG A 186 7.14 11.40 19.25
C ARG A 186 8.10 10.30 18.82
N VAL A 187 7.95 9.10 19.38
CA VAL A 187 8.72 7.91 18.97
C VAL A 187 8.51 7.62 17.50
N PHE A 188 7.26 7.60 17.01
CA PHE A 188 6.98 7.33 15.60
C PHE A 188 7.61 8.37 14.66
N LYS A 189 7.57 9.66 15.02
CA LYS A 189 8.27 10.71 14.24
C LYS A 189 9.78 10.51 14.17
N ILE A 190 10.40 10.00 15.25
CA ILE A 190 11.84 9.71 15.26
C ILE A 190 12.11 8.42 14.45
N TYR A 191 11.19 7.44 14.44
CA TYR A 191 11.29 6.26 13.57
C TYR A 191 11.26 6.62 12.09
N ASP A 192 10.44 7.60 11.68
CA ASP A 192 10.43 8.09 10.30
C ASP A 192 11.83 8.62 9.92
N ASN A 193 12.44 9.42 10.77
CA ASN A 193 13.81 9.90 10.56
C ASN A 193 14.85 8.75 10.56
N LEU A 194 14.67 7.71 11.40
CA LEU A 194 15.53 6.54 11.34
C LEU A 194 15.43 5.81 9.99
N ASN A 195 14.22 5.65 9.49
CA ASN A 195 13.98 5.02 8.19
C ASN A 195 14.65 5.82 7.07
N GLU A 196 14.54 7.16 7.09
CA GLU A 196 15.23 8.03 6.12
C GLU A 196 16.75 7.84 6.18
N VAL A 197 17.35 7.84 7.37
CA VAL A 197 18.80 7.63 7.56
C VAL A 197 19.24 6.26 7.04
N VAL A 198 18.47 5.21 7.30
CA VAL A 198 18.78 3.84 6.84
C VAL A 198 18.61 3.73 5.32
N GLU A 199 17.54 4.27 4.76
CA GLU A 199 17.28 4.24 3.32
C GLU A 199 18.35 5.01 2.54
N GLU A 200 18.73 6.21 3.02
CA GLU A 200 19.81 7.01 2.45
C GLU A 200 21.15 6.25 2.46
N ASN A 201 21.49 5.63 3.61
CA ASN A 201 22.72 4.86 3.73
C ASN A 201 22.73 3.62 2.82
N LEU A 202 21.63 2.85 2.79
CA LEU A 202 21.54 1.65 1.94
C LEU A 202 21.60 2.00 0.44
N THR A 203 20.93 3.07 0.04
CA THR A 203 20.95 3.56 -1.36
C THR A 203 22.34 4.09 -1.72
N GLY A 204 22.97 4.83 -0.80
CA GLY A 204 24.31 5.41 -0.94
C GLY A 204 25.46 4.49 -0.53
N MET A 205 25.23 3.20 -0.22
CA MET A 205 26.24 2.31 0.39
C MET A 205 27.56 2.24 -0.41
N ARG A 206 27.47 2.26 -1.75
CA ARG A 206 28.67 2.27 -2.60
C ARG A 206 29.48 3.55 -2.44
N VAL A 207 28.82 4.70 -2.24
CA VAL A 207 29.45 5.98 -1.98
C VAL A 207 30.10 5.96 -0.59
N VAL A 208 29.38 5.54 0.44
CA VAL A 208 29.90 5.41 1.80
C VAL A 208 31.18 4.58 1.82
N LYS A 209 31.16 3.41 1.14
CA LYS A 209 32.32 2.52 1.03
C LYS A 209 33.46 3.11 0.22
N SER A 210 33.18 3.77 -0.90
CA SER A 210 34.22 4.34 -1.77
C SER A 210 34.94 5.55 -1.13
N PHE A 211 34.25 6.28 -0.25
CA PHE A 211 34.80 7.44 0.46
C PHE A 211 35.24 7.11 1.91
N VAL A 212 35.14 5.83 2.34
CA VAL A 212 35.51 5.37 3.72
C VAL A 212 34.81 6.23 4.78
N ARG A 213 33.49 6.35 4.70
CA ARG A 213 32.69 7.20 5.60
C ARG A 213 31.79 6.40 6.54
N GLU A 214 32.10 5.14 6.78
CA GLU A 214 31.34 4.27 7.68
C GLU A 214 31.20 4.86 9.09
N ASP A 215 32.28 5.35 9.67
CA ASP A 215 32.27 5.96 11.03
C ASP A 215 31.33 7.18 11.12
N PHE A 216 31.17 7.93 10.04
CA PHE A 216 30.25 9.07 9.99
C PHE A 216 28.79 8.59 10.00
N GLU A 217 28.48 7.62 9.17
CA GLU A 217 27.13 7.04 9.08
C GLU A 217 26.76 6.29 10.37
N GLU A 218 27.68 5.55 10.99
CA GLU A 218 27.46 4.92 12.29
C GLU A 218 27.13 5.93 13.39
N LYS A 219 27.83 7.06 13.43
CA LYS A 219 27.54 8.14 14.40
C LYS A 219 26.16 8.78 14.13
N LYS A 220 25.80 8.99 12.84
CA LYS A 220 24.51 9.52 12.42
C LYS A 220 23.38 8.58 12.86
N PHE A 221 23.51 7.29 12.59
CA PHE A 221 22.56 6.24 13.00
C PHE A 221 22.46 6.15 14.53
N THR A 222 23.59 6.09 15.24
CA THR A 222 23.63 5.98 16.70
C THR A 222 22.91 7.15 17.37
N LYS A 223 23.08 8.38 16.86
CA LYS A 223 22.40 9.57 17.39
C LYS A 223 20.87 9.45 17.30
N VAL A 224 20.35 8.98 16.17
CA VAL A 224 18.91 8.79 15.98
C VAL A 224 18.41 7.62 16.83
N SER A 225 19.15 6.50 16.86
CA SER A 225 18.85 5.34 17.68
C SER A 225 18.79 5.67 19.18
N GLU A 226 19.74 6.47 19.69
CA GLU A 226 19.70 6.96 21.08
C GLU A 226 18.49 7.86 21.36
N ALA A 227 18.08 8.68 20.40
CA ALA A 227 16.89 9.51 20.55
C ALA A 227 15.61 8.64 20.67
N ILE A 228 15.50 7.57 19.85
CA ILE A 228 14.45 6.57 19.97
C ILE A 228 14.48 5.92 21.34
N TYR A 229 15.64 5.41 21.76
CA TYR A 229 15.83 4.77 23.07
C TYR A 229 15.32 5.65 24.21
N LYS A 230 15.75 6.92 24.26
CA LYS A 230 15.35 7.85 25.32
C LYS A 230 13.85 8.13 25.35
N MET A 231 13.21 8.25 24.18
CA MET A 231 11.76 8.48 24.08
C MET A 231 10.97 7.21 24.38
N PHE A 232 11.44 6.06 23.89
CA PHE A 232 10.82 4.76 24.15
C PHE A 232 10.88 4.42 25.64
N LEU A 233 12.01 4.67 26.30
CA LEU A 233 12.15 4.47 27.74
C LEU A 233 11.12 5.28 28.54
N LYS A 234 10.81 6.52 28.12
CA LYS A 234 9.78 7.34 28.77
C LYS A 234 8.37 6.80 28.51
N ALA A 235 8.08 6.39 27.27
CA ALA A 235 6.80 5.83 26.89
C ALA A 235 6.52 4.51 27.64
N GLU A 236 7.44 3.56 27.56
CA GLU A 236 7.35 2.26 28.22
C GLU A 236 7.39 2.38 29.75
N GLY A 237 8.17 3.33 30.29
CA GLY A 237 8.19 3.60 31.72
C GLY A 237 6.83 4.03 32.27
N ILE A 238 6.02 4.75 31.47
CA ILE A 238 4.63 5.08 31.85
C ILE A 238 3.72 3.84 31.73
N VAL A 239 3.84 3.09 30.62
CA VAL A 239 3.04 1.87 30.39
C VAL A 239 3.37 0.81 31.45
N ALA A 240 4.60 0.73 31.94
CA ALA A 240 5.02 -0.20 32.97
C ALA A 240 4.20 -0.08 34.28
N TYR A 241 3.62 1.09 34.59
CA TYR A 241 2.70 1.24 35.73
C TYR A 241 1.37 0.52 35.56
N ASN A 242 1.02 0.06 34.37
CA ASN A 242 -0.24 -0.62 34.10
C ASN A 242 -0.41 -1.90 34.93
N MET A 243 0.61 -2.78 34.90
CA MET A 243 0.57 -4.04 35.64
C MET A 243 0.55 -3.85 37.17
N PRO A 244 1.44 -3.02 37.79
CA PRO A 244 1.38 -2.73 39.21
C PRO A 244 0.04 -2.12 39.67
N LEU A 245 -0.51 -1.18 38.90
CA LEU A 245 -1.82 -0.59 39.21
C LEU A 245 -2.94 -1.64 39.21
N MET A 246 -2.96 -2.50 38.18
CA MET A 246 -3.91 -3.59 38.09
C MET A 246 -3.77 -4.56 39.27
N GLN A 247 -2.54 -5.02 39.57
CA GLN A 247 -2.29 -5.91 40.69
C GLN A 247 -2.70 -5.29 42.05
N PHE A 248 -2.40 -4.01 42.23
CA PHE A 248 -2.85 -3.29 43.42
C PHE A 248 -4.37 -3.30 43.56
N CYS A 249 -5.11 -2.99 42.49
CA CYS A 249 -6.57 -3.05 42.51
C CYS A 249 -7.09 -4.46 42.79
N ILE A 250 -6.52 -5.49 42.14
CA ILE A 250 -6.89 -6.89 42.34
C ILE A 250 -6.69 -7.31 43.81
N TYR A 251 -5.48 -7.13 44.34
CA TYR A 251 -5.18 -7.52 45.72
C TYR A 251 -5.95 -6.70 46.73
N SER A 252 -6.19 -5.42 46.50
CA SER A 252 -7.05 -4.61 47.37
C SER A 252 -8.48 -5.11 47.37
N CYS A 253 -9.05 -5.42 46.21
CA CYS A 253 -10.38 -6.02 46.10
C CYS A 253 -10.44 -7.37 46.86
N MET A 254 -9.45 -8.25 46.63
CA MET A 254 -9.38 -9.55 47.31
C MET A 254 -9.31 -9.38 48.84
N LEU A 255 -8.48 -8.49 49.33
CA LEU A 255 -8.31 -8.23 50.76
C LEU A 255 -9.61 -7.73 51.37
N PHE A 256 -10.27 -6.74 50.74
CA PHE A 256 -11.56 -6.24 51.25
C PHE A 256 -12.68 -7.29 51.16
N LEU A 257 -12.75 -8.04 50.06
CA LEU A 257 -13.74 -9.14 49.94
C LEU A 257 -13.52 -10.21 50.97
N CYS A 258 -12.28 -10.65 51.18
CA CYS A 258 -11.97 -11.66 52.23
C CYS A 258 -12.25 -11.13 53.64
N TRP A 259 -11.82 -9.87 53.94
CA TRP A 259 -12.02 -9.29 55.26
C TRP A 259 -13.50 -9.11 55.61
N PHE A 260 -14.25 -8.39 54.76
CA PHE A 260 -15.66 -8.12 55.01
C PHE A 260 -16.52 -9.37 54.81
N GLY A 261 -16.18 -10.25 53.83
CA GLY A 261 -16.86 -11.50 53.56
C GLY A 261 -16.70 -12.48 54.74
N ALA A 262 -15.49 -12.71 55.20
CA ALA A 262 -15.24 -13.56 56.37
C ALA A 262 -15.97 -13.03 57.62
N ARG A 263 -15.93 -11.72 57.85
CA ARG A 263 -16.71 -11.12 58.97
C ARG A 263 -18.19 -11.35 58.82
N MET A 264 -18.77 -11.21 57.63
CA MET A 264 -20.18 -11.48 57.37
C MET A 264 -20.54 -12.95 57.60
N ILE A 265 -19.71 -13.88 57.16
CA ILE A 265 -19.93 -15.34 57.37
C ILE A 265 -19.94 -15.67 58.85
N ILE A 266 -18.94 -15.19 59.62
CA ILE A 266 -18.82 -15.47 61.06
C ILE A 266 -19.96 -14.83 61.84
N THR A 267 -20.31 -13.56 61.57
CA THR A 267 -21.34 -12.85 62.33
C THR A 267 -22.74 -13.34 62.02
N SER A 268 -23.02 -13.87 60.83
CA SER A 268 -24.33 -14.37 60.43
C SER A 268 -24.49 -15.89 60.58
N GLY A 269 -23.43 -16.61 60.96
CA GLY A 269 -23.46 -18.07 60.94
C GLY A 269 -23.72 -18.68 59.57
N ALA A 270 -23.15 -18.05 58.53
CA ALA A 270 -23.29 -18.42 57.12
C ALA A 270 -24.72 -18.30 56.53
N THR A 271 -25.61 -17.53 57.18
CA THR A 271 -27.00 -17.35 56.67
C THR A 271 -27.13 -16.23 55.64
N THR A 272 -26.26 -15.21 55.68
CA THR A 272 -26.30 -14.05 54.74
C THR A 272 -25.27 -14.14 53.65
N LEU A 273 -24.21 -14.90 53.82
CA LEU A 273 -23.17 -15.19 52.85
C LEU A 273 -22.53 -16.52 53.16
N THR A 274 -22.36 -17.39 52.19
CA THR A 274 -21.70 -18.68 52.32
C THR A 274 -20.22 -18.62 51.88
N THR A 275 -19.46 -19.66 52.17
CA THR A 275 -18.05 -19.77 51.79
C THR A 275 -17.92 -19.93 50.27
N GLY A 276 -18.84 -20.66 49.62
CA GLY A 276 -18.89 -20.80 48.17
C GLY A 276 -19.21 -19.50 47.48
N GLU A 277 -20.17 -18.72 48.00
CA GLU A 277 -20.50 -17.39 47.48
C GLU A 277 -19.33 -16.42 47.59
N LEU A 278 -18.57 -16.41 48.67
CA LEU A 278 -17.36 -15.60 48.80
C LEU A 278 -16.32 -16.00 47.75
N THR A 279 -16.13 -17.29 47.51
CA THR A 279 -15.22 -17.79 46.49
C THR A 279 -15.61 -17.31 45.07
N SER A 280 -16.92 -17.33 44.77
CA SER A 280 -17.43 -16.82 43.48
C SER A 280 -17.24 -15.33 43.33
N LEU A 281 -17.40 -14.51 44.37
CA LEU A 281 -17.14 -13.07 44.36
C LEU A 281 -15.67 -12.77 44.09
N ILE A 282 -14.73 -13.54 44.61
CA ILE A 282 -13.30 -13.42 44.32
C ILE A 282 -13.02 -13.71 42.83
N ALA A 283 -13.65 -14.75 42.28
CA ALA A 283 -13.52 -15.06 40.85
C ALA A 283 -14.08 -13.93 39.95
N TYR A 284 -15.25 -13.37 40.31
CA TYR A 284 -15.82 -12.23 39.60
C TYR A 284 -14.93 -10.98 39.69
N ALA A 285 -14.27 -10.74 40.85
CA ALA A 285 -13.32 -9.64 41.00
C ALA A 285 -12.19 -9.70 39.95
N MET A 286 -11.59 -10.90 39.81
CA MET A 286 -10.55 -11.13 38.81
C MET A 286 -11.06 -10.90 37.39
N THR A 287 -12.24 -11.41 37.08
CA THR A 287 -12.85 -11.26 35.74
C THR A 287 -13.14 -9.79 35.42
N ILE A 288 -13.77 -9.04 36.33
CA ILE A 288 -14.12 -7.62 36.18
C ILE A 288 -12.87 -6.78 35.88
N LEU A 289 -11.81 -6.95 36.67
CA LEU A 289 -10.60 -6.15 36.54
C LEU A 289 -9.81 -6.52 35.27
N ASN A 290 -9.76 -7.81 34.89
CA ASN A 290 -9.17 -8.24 33.62
C ASN A 290 -9.92 -7.66 32.39
N CYS A 291 -11.25 -7.56 32.44
CA CYS A 291 -12.03 -6.96 31.37
C CYS A 291 -11.66 -5.49 31.12
N LEU A 292 -11.40 -4.71 32.17
CA LEU A 292 -10.97 -3.32 32.02
C LEU A 292 -9.61 -3.21 31.34
N MET A 293 -8.68 -4.12 31.64
CA MET A 293 -7.37 -4.16 30.98
C MET A 293 -7.52 -4.54 29.50
N MET A 294 -8.34 -5.53 29.15
CA MET A 294 -8.63 -5.89 27.77
C MET A 294 -9.24 -4.71 26.99
N LEU A 295 -10.16 -3.98 27.60
CA LEU A 295 -10.79 -2.82 26.98
C LEU A 295 -9.77 -1.69 26.70
N SER A 296 -8.84 -1.46 27.63
CA SER A 296 -7.73 -0.52 27.44
C SER A 296 -6.84 -0.92 26.25
N MET A 297 -6.50 -2.20 26.12
CA MET A 297 -5.71 -2.72 25.01
C MET A 297 -6.42 -2.52 23.64
N VAL A 298 -7.72 -2.79 23.60
CA VAL A 298 -8.53 -2.58 22.38
C VAL A 298 -8.50 -1.11 21.95
N MET A 299 -8.63 -0.16 22.89
CA MET A 299 -8.57 1.27 22.59
C MET A 299 -7.24 1.68 21.98
N VAL A 300 -6.11 1.17 22.50
CA VAL A 300 -4.79 1.44 21.93
C VAL A 300 -4.69 0.91 20.49
N MET A 301 -5.15 -0.33 20.26
CA MET A 301 -5.10 -0.93 18.91
C MET A 301 -6.00 -0.22 17.90
N ILE A 302 -7.18 0.23 18.30
CA ILE A 302 -8.07 1.03 17.43
C ILE A 302 -7.38 2.35 17.06
N ASN A 303 -6.73 3.02 18.01
CA ASN A 303 -6.02 4.26 17.73
C ASN A 303 -4.84 4.06 16.77
N MET A 304 -4.06 2.97 16.92
CA MET A 304 -2.99 2.64 15.98
C MET A 304 -3.52 2.33 14.57
N ALA A 305 -4.62 1.59 14.47
CA ALA A 305 -5.22 1.24 13.19
C ALA A 305 -5.90 2.44 12.50
N ARG A 306 -6.24 3.50 13.23
CA ARG A 306 -6.88 4.69 12.67
C ARG A 306 -6.03 5.35 11.59
N ALA A 307 -4.75 5.55 11.83
CA ALA A 307 -3.83 6.15 10.85
C ALA A 307 -3.72 5.27 9.59
N SER A 308 -3.64 3.95 9.74
CA SER A 308 -3.67 3.00 8.63
C SER A 308 -4.98 3.04 7.85
N ALA A 309 -6.11 3.17 8.57
CA ALA A 309 -7.43 3.28 7.96
C ALA A 309 -7.59 4.59 7.15
N GLU A 310 -7.07 5.72 7.66
CA GLU A 310 -7.07 7.01 6.96
C GLU A 310 -6.29 6.92 5.64
N ARG A 311 -5.09 6.32 5.64
CA ARG A 311 -4.29 6.10 4.43
C ARG A 311 -4.95 5.18 3.41
N ILE A 312 -5.68 4.16 3.86
CA ILE A 312 -6.44 3.26 2.97
C ILE A 312 -7.61 4.01 2.33
N VAL A 313 -8.34 4.79 3.13
CA VAL A 313 -9.48 5.58 2.62
C VAL A 313 -9.02 6.63 1.63
N GLU A 314 -7.85 7.24 1.82
CA GLU A 314 -7.25 8.14 0.85
C GLU A 314 -7.07 7.49 -0.54
N ILE A 315 -6.62 6.21 -0.59
CA ILE A 315 -6.58 5.47 -1.87
C ILE A 315 -7.98 5.21 -2.43
N LEU A 316 -8.92 4.81 -1.58
CA LEU A 316 -10.27 4.45 -2.06
C LEU A 316 -11.07 5.66 -2.54
N ASP A 317 -10.79 6.84 -2.00
CA ASP A 317 -11.46 8.11 -2.34
C ASP A 317 -10.80 8.85 -3.51
N GLU A 318 -9.55 8.54 -3.81
CA GLU A 318 -8.84 9.20 -4.90
C GLU A 318 -9.50 8.85 -6.23
N GLU A 319 -9.84 9.86 -7.00
CA GLU A 319 -10.43 9.69 -8.33
C GLU A 319 -9.37 9.89 -9.39
N SER A 320 -9.48 9.14 -10.48
CA SER A 320 -8.61 9.33 -11.64
C SER A 320 -8.76 10.75 -12.18
N THR A 321 -7.66 11.42 -12.49
CA THR A 321 -7.69 12.75 -13.11
C THR A 321 -8.06 12.67 -14.60
N LEU A 322 -8.00 11.48 -15.21
CA LEU A 322 -8.31 11.24 -16.61
C LEU A 322 -9.61 10.45 -16.74
N HIS A 323 -10.55 11.02 -17.47
CA HIS A 323 -11.83 10.38 -17.79
C HIS A 323 -12.10 10.51 -19.28
N ASN A 324 -12.80 9.52 -19.85
CA ASN A 324 -13.36 9.66 -21.18
C ASN A 324 -14.48 10.71 -21.15
N CYS A 325 -14.67 11.41 -22.28
CA CYS A 325 -15.85 12.23 -22.51
C CYS A 325 -17.11 11.35 -22.64
N ASP A 326 -18.31 11.94 -22.63
CA ASP A 326 -19.58 11.19 -22.67
C ASP A 326 -19.75 10.33 -23.94
N ASN A 327 -19.19 10.75 -25.08
CA ASN A 327 -19.24 10.03 -26.35
C ASN A 327 -17.84 10.02 -27.00
N PRO A 328 -16.91 9.19 -26.53
CA PRO A 328 -15.55 9.17 -27.04
C PRO A 328 -15.51 8.54 -28.44
N GLU A 329 -14.59 9.02 -29.27
CA GLU A 329 -14.31 8.42 -30.56
C GLU A 329 -13.59 7.07 -30.41
N ASP A 330 -14.13 6.02 -30.99
CA ASP A 330 -13.59 4.65 -30.92
C ASP A 330 -12.53 4.36 -31.99
N LYS A 331 -12.08 5.36 -32.72
CA LYS A 331 -11.13 5.17 -33.82
C LYS A 331 -10.20 6.36 -33.97
N VAL A 332 -8.91 6.08 -34.13
CA VAL A 332 -7.89 7.03 -34.57
C VAL A 332 -7.76 6.90 -36.09
N ASN A 333 -7.90 8.00 -36.83
CA ASN A 333 -7.91 7.96 -38.30
C ASN A 333 -6.54 7.62 -38.87
N ASP A 334 -5.51 8.39 -38.51
CA ASP A 334 -4.13 8.22 -38.94
C ASP A 334 -3.13 8.57 -37.83
N GLY A 335 -1.83 8.53 -38.13
CA GLY A 335 -0.76 8.84 -37.20
C GLY A 335 -0.33 10.29 -37.16
N SER A 336 -1.12 11.24 -37.72
CA SER A 336 -0.78 12.67 -37.66
C SER A 336 -0.94 13.22 -36.25
N ILE A 337 -0.06 14.14 -35.84
CA ILE A 337 -0.10 14.71 -34.47
C ILE A 337 0.02 16.23 -34.61
N GLN A 338 -0.84 16.93 -33.87
CA GLN A 338 -0.86 18.39 -33.83
C GLN A 338 -0.91 18.90 -32.39
N PHE A 339 0.02 19.79 -32.07
CA PHE A 339 0.01 20.54 -30.81
C PHE A 339 -0.41 21.98 -31.12
N ASP A 340 -1.50 22.45 -30.52
CA ASP A 340 -2.07 23.78 -30.69
C ASP A 340 -1.94 24.57 -29.38
N ASN A 341 -0.97 25.49 -29.30
CA ASN A 341 -0.70 26.35 -28.13
C ASN A 341 -0.64 25.59 -26.80
N VAL A 342 0.05 24.44 -26.78
CA VAL A 342 0.10 23.56 -25.63
C VAL A 342 1.04 24.08 -24.56
N SER A 343 0.50 24.28 -23.35
CA SER A 343 1.25 24.46 -22.11
C SER A 343 0.93 23.32 -21.14
N PHE A 344 1.93 22.91 -20.35
CA PHE A 344 1.78 21.80 -19.42
C PHE A 344 2.60 21.98 -18.13
N SER A 345 1.98 21.67 -16.99
CA SER A 345 2.62 21.55 -15.68
C SER A 345 2.18 20.27 -14.98
N TYR A 346 3.10 19.56 -14.32
CA TYR A 346 2.79 18.38 -13.50
C TYR A 346 2.05 18.73 -12.20
N ILE A 347 2.26 19.95 -11.72
CA ILE A 347 1.55 20.52 -10.57
C ILE A 347 0.71 21.64 -11.18
N ASP A 348 -0.56 21.74 -10.85
CA ASP A 348 -1.44 22.78 -11.38
C ASP A 348 -1.01 24.18 -10.88
N ASP A 349 0.18 24.59 -11.34
CA ASP A 349 0.88 25.83 -10.98
C ASP A 349 1.50 26.44 -12.26
N LYS A 350 0.95 27.57 -12.69
CA LYS A 350 1.39 28.27 -13.90
C LYS A 350 2.85 28.76 -13.83
N GLU A 351 3.40 28.95 -12.64
CA GLU A 351 4.81 29.35 -12.49
C GLU A 351 5.78 28.19 -12.73
N LYS A 352 5.30 26.94 -12.73
CA LYS A 352 6.11 25.72 -12.90
C LYS A 352 5.80 24.96 -14.18
N GLU A 353 5.43 25.67 -15.23
CA GLU A 353 5.19 25.05 -16.53
C GLU A 353 6.45 24.39 -17.11
N CYS A 354 6.31 23.11 -17.43
CA CYS A 354 7.36 22.31 -18.11
C CYS A 354 7.35 22.49 -19.61
N LEU A 355 6.19 22.82 -20.20
CA LEU A 355 5.99 23.13 -21.61
C LEU A 355 5.25 24.45 -21.73
N LYS A 356 5.65 25.30 -22.68
CA LYS A 356 5.14 26.66 -22.84
C LYS A 356 4.86 26.97 -24.31
N ASN A 357 3.56 27.14 -24.63
CA ASN A 357 3.10 27.54 -25.97
C ASN A 357 3.67 26.68 -27.10
N ILE A 358 3.63 25.37 -26.97
CA ILE A 358 4.13 24.45 -28.01
C ILE A 358 3.14 24.43 -29.17
N ASN A 359 3.65 24.74 -30.36
CA ASN A 359 2.95 24.62 -31.63
C ASN A 359 3.77 23.71 -32.55
N LEU A 360 3.23 22.56 -32.93
CA LEU A 360 3.94 21.56 -33.71
C LEU A 360 2.95 20.75 -34.54
N ASN A 361 3.28 20.49 -35.81
CA ASN A 361 2.49 19.62 -36.68
C ASN A 361 3.39 18.53 -37.25
N ILE A 362 3.02 17.27 -37.04
CA ILE A 362 3.76 16.07 -37.44
C ILE A 362 2.87 15.28 -38.40
N PRO A 363 3.22 15.19 -39.70
CA PRO A 363 2.45 14.41 -40.67
C PRO A 363 2.46 12.92 -40.36
N SER A 364 1.38 12.20 -40.72
CA SER A 364 1.32 10.74 -40.60
C SER A 364 2.46 10.08 -41.40
N GLY A 365 3.07 9.05 -40.80
CA GLY A 365 4.17 8.28 -41.39
C GLY A 365 5.55 8.96 -41.28
N SER A 366 5.63 10.24 -40.88
CA SER A 366 6.92 10.95 -40.77
C SER A 366 7.69 10.54 -39.50
N THR A 367 9.00 10.84 -39.57
CA THR A 367 9.90 10.64 -38.42
C THR A 367 10.29 12.01 -37.85
N LEU A 368 9.95 12.23 -36.58
CA LEU A 368 10.34 13.41 -35.80
C LEU A 368 11.51 13.08 -34.89
N GLY A 369 12.59 13.81 -34.97
CA GLY A 369 13.68 13.83 -34.01
C GLY A 369 13.47 14.91 -32.94
N ILE A 370 13.77 14.61 -31.68
CA ILE A 370 13.69 15.59 -30.58
C ILE A 370 15.04 15.63 -29.86
N ILE A 371 15.68 16.82 -29.88
CA ILE A 371 16.97 17.08 -29.23
C ILE A 371 16.80 18.22 -28.21
N GLY A 372 17.66 18.27 -27.21
CA GLY A 372 17.71 19.36 -26.22
C GLY A 372 18.34 18.91 -24.91
N GLY A 373 18.67 19.87 -24.07
CA GLY A 373 19.29 19.64 -22.76
C GLY A 373 18.43 18.80 -21.80
N THR A 374 19.05 18.33 -20.72
CA THR A 374 18.30 17.67 -19.62
C THR A 374 17.33 18.67 -18.99
N GLY A 375 16.08 18.26 -18.77
CA GLY A 375 15.04 19.15 -18.20
C GLY A 375 14.37 20.08 -19.21
N SER A 376 14.66 19.99 -20.52
CA SER A 376 14.05 20.85 -21.57
C SER A 376 12.59 20.51 -21.89
N GLY A 377 11.99 19.48 -21.30
CA GLY A 377 10.58 19.11 -21.51
C GLY A 377 10.33 18.03 -22.55
N LYS A 378 11.36 17.37 -23.12
CA LYS A 378 11.23 16.35 -24.19
C LYS A 378 10.30 15.20 -23.81
N SER A 379 10.55 14.55 -22.67
CA SER A 379 9.72 13.43 -22.21
C SER A 379 8.30 13.89 -21.85
N SER A 380 8.15 15.09 -21.29
CA SER A 380 6.83 15.67 -20.99
C SER A 380 6.01 15.88 -22.26
N LEU A 381 6.64 16.35 -23.35
CA LEU A 381 5.96 16.55 -24.64
C LEU A 381 5.38 15.25 -25.18
N VAL A 382 6.17 14.19 -25.22
CA VAL A 382 5.72 12.92 -25.81
C VAL A 382 4.73 12.15 -24.92
N GLN A 383 4.72 12.40 -23.60
CA GLN A 383 3.75 11.80 -22.67
C GLN A 383 2.33 12.32 -22.86
N LEU A 384 2.16 13.50 -23.46
CA LEU A 384 0.85 14.07 -23.77
C LEU A 384 0.18 13.35 -24.96
N ILE A 385 0.96 12.74 -25.86
CA ILE A 385 0.45 12.05 -27.05
C ILE A 385 -0.42 10.85 -26.70
N PRO A 386 0.02 9.86 -25.86
CA PRO A 386 -0.84 8.77 -25.39
C PRO A 386 -1.77 9.21 -24.24
N ARG A 387 -1.91 10.51 -24.01
CA ARG A 387 -2.72 11.07 -22.91
C ARG A 387 -2.39 10.40 -21.57
N LEU A 388 -1.09 10.39 -21.18
CA LEU A 388 -0.69 9.99 -19.83
C LEU A 388 -1.01 11.09 -18.83
N TYR A 389 -1.00 12.34 -19.30
CA TYR A 389 -1.44 13.55 -18.61
C TYR A 389 -2.29 14.38 -19.58
N ASP A 390 -3.20 15.19 -19.06
CA ASP A 390 -3.91 16.20 -19.84
C ASP A 390 -3.09 17.52 -19.88
N VAL A 391 -3.25 18.29 -20.95
CA VAL A 391 -2.62 19.60 -21.09
C VAL A 391 -3.24 20.61 -20.13
N THR A 392 -2.43 21.55 -19.63
CA THR A 392 -2.93 22.67 -18.82
C THR A 392 -3.63 23.71 -19.67
N GLU A 393 -3.08 24.05 -20.84
CA GLU A 393 -3.66 24.94 -21.84
C GLU A 393 -3.43 24.41 -23.25
N GLY A 394 -4.30 24.73 -24.18
CA GLY A 394 -4.23 24.29 -25.57
C GLY A 394 -4.84 22.90 -25.81
N SER A 395 -4.45 22.27 -26.92
CA SER A 395 -4.94 20.95 -27.32
C SER A 395 -3.89 20.12 -28.05
N VAL A 396 -3.95 18.80 -27.87
CA VAL A 396 -3.18 17.81 -28.64
C VAL A 396 -4.17 17.02 -29.47
N LYS A 397 -3.94 16.95 -30.78
CA LYS A 397 -4.80 16.22 -31.71
C LYS A 397 -4.02 15.08 -32.38
N ILE A 398 -4.70 13.93 -32.56
CA ILE A 398 -4.19 12.76 -33.27
C ILE A 398 -5.20 12.34 -34.32
N GLY A 399 -4.75 12.19 -35.57
CA GLY A 399 -5.67 11.90 -36.69
C GLY A 399 -6.76 12.96 -36.86
N GLY A 400 -6.51 14.20 -36.45
CA GLY A 400 -7.43 15.34 -36.51
C GLY A 400 -8.36 15.49 -35.30
N ALA A 401 -8.49 14.49 -34.40
CA ALA A 401 -9.31 14.54 -33.20
C ALA A 401 -8.49 14.91 -31.95
N ASP A 402 -9.07 15.67 -31.02
CA ASP A 402 -8.43 15.98 -29.74
C ASP A 402 -8.30 14.68 -28.91
N VAL A 403 -7.14 14.46 -28.28
CA VAL A 403 -6.89 13.27 -27.46
C VAL A 403 -7.89 13.12 -26.32
N ARG A 404 -8.56 14.21 -25.89
CA ARG A 404 -9.60 14.20 -24.86
C ARG A 404 -10.93 13.65 -25.36
N ASP A 405 -11.18 13.71 -26.67
CA ASP A 405 -12.39 13.22 -27.30
C ASP A 405 -12.27 11.76 -27.78
N ILE A 406 -11.05 11.20 -27.79
CA ILE A 406 -10.80 9.80 -28.15
C ILE A 406 -10.89 8.91 -26.91
N ASP A 407 -11.46 7.70 -27.04
CA ASP A 407 -11.40 6.71 -25.96
C ASP A 407 -9.96 6.39 -25.57
N ILE A 408 -9.65 6.47 -24.28
CA ILE A 408 -8.30 6.30 -23.74
C ILE A 408 -7.69 4.95 -24.13
N TYR A 409 -8.48 3.86 -24.13
CA TYR A 409 -7.98 2.54 -24.51
C TYR A 409 -7.67 2.47 -26.01
N THR A 410 -8.56 3.01 -26.83
CA THR A 410 -8.36 3.12 -28.29
C THR A 410 -7.12 3.95 -28.60
N LEU A 411 -6.99 5.13 -28.02
CA LEU A 411 -5.81 5.99 -28.19
C LEU A 411 -4.51 5.25 -27.81
N ARG A 412 -4.50 4.67 -26.63
CA ARG A 412 -3.32 3.95 -26.13
C ARG A 412 -3.03 2.66 -26.88
N ASN A 413 -3.99 2.08 -27.58
CA ASN A 413 -3.75 0.95 -28.46
C ASN A 413 -3.06 1.36 -29.78
N GLU A 414 -3.34 2.53 -30.29
CA GLU A 414 -2.74 3.06 -31.50
C GLU A 414 -1.39 3.77 -31.29
N VAL A 415 -1.05 4.08 -30.03
CA VAL A 415 0.23 4.70 -29.66
C VAL A 415 1.06 3.72 -28.86
N ALA A 416 2.25 3.37 -29.32
CA ALA A 416 3.23 2.60 -28.55
C ALA A 416 4.35 3.51 -28.06
N MET A 417 4.72 3.37 -26.80
CA MET A 417 5.78 4.16 -26.19
C MET A 417 6.82 3.26 -25.52
N VAL A 418 8.09 3.45 -25.88
CA VAL A 418 9.24 2.87 -25.18
C VAL A 418 9.81 3.95 -24.28
N LEU A 419 9.67 3.76 -22.99
CA LEU A 419 10.08 4.72 -21.96
C LEU A 419 11.59 4.73 -21.78
N GLN A 420 12.15 5.85 -21.33
CA GLN A 420 13.56 5.98 -20.97
C GLN A 420 14.00 4.91 -19.95
N LYS A 421 13.18 4.66 -18.94
CA LYS A 421 13.41 3.59 -17.95
C LYS A 421 12.71 2.31 -18.40
N ASN A 422 13.46 1.46 -19.09
CA ASN A 422 12.96 0.20 -19.63
C ASN A 422 12.71 -0.83 -18.53
N VAL A 423 11.48 -1.39 -18.46
CA VAL A 423 11.09 -2.37 -17.47
C VAL A 423 10.60 -3.66 -18.17
N LEU A 424 11.16 -4.79 -17.74
CA LEU A 424 10.67 -6.12 -18.08
C LEU A 424 10.06 -6.76 -16.84
N PHE A 425 9.01 -7.52 -17.04
CA PHE A 425 8.34 -8.27 -15.97
C PHE A 425 8.97 -9.65 -15.80
N SER A 426 8.83 -10.23 -14.61
CA SER A 426 9.19 -11.63 -14.38
C SER A 426 8.33 -12.55 -15.25
N GLY A 427 8.99 -13.46 -15.95
CA GLY A 427 8.36 -14.36 -16.93
C GLY A 427 9.31 -14.64 -18.08
N THR A 428 8.87 -15.39 -19.08
CA THR A 428 9.69 -15.65 -20.28
C THR A 428 9.83 -14.42 -21.16
N ILE A 429 10.84 -14.40 -22.04
CA ILE A 429 10.97 -13.36 -23.09
C ILE A 429 9.68 -13.29 -23.91
N LYS A 430 9.15 -14.44 -24.30
CA LYS A 430 7.92 -14.55 -25.08
C LYS A 430 6.70 -13.92 -24.37
N GLU A 431 6.53 -14.17 -23.07
CA GLU A 431 5.48 -13.57 -22.26
C GLU A 431 5.64 -12.05 -22.16
N ASN A 432 6.88 -11.55 -22.00
CA ASN A 432 7.17 -10.13 -22.01
C ASN A 432 6.84 -9.46 -23.34
N LEU A 433 7.08 -10.11 -24.46
CA LEU A 433 6.79 -9.59 -25.79
C LEU A 433 5.27 -9.58 -26.07
N ARG A 434 4.54 -10.58 -25.58
CA ARG A 434 3.06 -10.65 -25.70
C ARG A 434 2.31 -9.56 -24.93
N TRP A 435 2.99 -8.76 -24.12
CA TRP A 435 2.38 -7.51 -23.61
C TRP A 435 2.05 -6.52 -24.73
N GLY A 436 2.77 -6.55 -25.84
CA GLY A 436 2.45 -5.76 -27.03
C GLY A 436 1.20 -6.26 -27.75
N ASN A 437 1.10 -7.60 -27.90
CA ASN A 437 -0.06 -8.26 -28.50
C ASN A 437 -0.19 -9.68 -27.93
N LYS A 438 -1.29 -9.95 -27.20
CA LYS A 438 -1.55 -11.25 -26.55
C LYS A 438 -1.68 -12.40 -27.56
N GLU A 439 -2.25 -12.11 -28.74
CA GLU A 439 -2.55 -13.08 -29.79
C GLU A 439 -1.39 -13.24 -30.79
N ALA A 440 -0.25 -12.56 -30.54
CA ALA A 440 0.90 -12.65 -31.45
C ALA A 440 1.38 -14.08 -31.63
N THR A 441 1.55 -14.48 -32.89
CA THR A 441 2.14 -15.78 -33.26
C THR A 441 3.64 -15.79 -32.95
N ASP A 442 4.25 -16.96 -32.97
CA ASP A 442 5.69 -17.09 -32.72
C ASP A 442 6.50 -16.43 -33.84
N GLU A 443 6.01 -16.51 -35.09
CA GLU A 443 6.60 -15.83 -36.25
C GLU A 443 6.58 -14.30 -36.10
N GLU A 444 5.44 -13.72 -35.67
CA GLU A 444 5.35 -12.29 -35.40
C GLU A 444 6.29 -11.85 -34.29
N ILE A 445 6.43 -12.65 -33.25
CA ILE A 445 7.37 -12.39 -32.13
C ILE A 445 8.82 -12.38 -32.62
N ILE A 446 9.20 -13.37 -33.44
CA ILE A 446 10.54 -13.46 -34.02
C ILE A 446 10.81 -12.26 -34.93
N HIS A 447 9.87 -11.97 -35.84
CA HIS A 447 9.97 -10.84 -36.76
C HIS A 447 10.14 -9.48 -36.02
N ALA A 448 9.33 -9.22 -35.00
CA ALA A 448 9.48 -8.03 -34.18
C ALA A 448 10.84 -7.94 -33.47
N CYS A 449 11.39 -9.09 -33.05
CA CYS A 449 12.74 -9.17 -32.47
C CYS A 449 13.83 -8.96 -33.52
N GLU A 450 13.66 -9.40 -34.75
CA GLU A 450 14.57 -9.15 -35.86
C GLU A 450 14.63 -7.65 -36.16
N LEU A 451 13.49 -6.98 -36.28
CA LEU A 451 13.38 -5.53 -36.49
C LEU A 451 14.06 -4.73 -35.36
N ALA A 452 13.87 -5.15 -34.12
CA ALA A 452 14.49 -4.53 -32.94
C ALA A 452 15.94 -5.01 -32.70
N GLN A 453 16.54 -5.80 -33.61
CA GLN A 453 17.87 -6.41 -33.45
C GLN A 453 18.01 -7.19 -32.13
N ALA A 454 16.90 -7.78 -31.64
CA ALA A 454 16.88 -8.58 -30.42
C ALA A 454 17.09 -10.07 -30.68
N ASP A 455 16.66 -10.60 -31.82
CA ASP A 455 16.78 -12.02 -32.15
C ASP A 455 18.22 -12.57 -32.05
N PRO A 456 19.25 -11.87 -32.55
CA PRO A 456 20.62 -12.42 -32.50
C PRO A 456 21.08 -12.80 -31.08
N PHE A 457 20.79 -11.98 -30.06
CA PHE A 457 21.17 -12.31 -28.70
C PHE A 457 20.19 -13.30 -28.04
N VAL A 458 18.88 -13.24 -28.38
CA VAL A 458 17.90 -14.21 -27.85
C VAL A 458 18.25 -15.62 -28.27
N GLN A 459 18.72 -15.82 -29.50
CA GLN A 459 19.16 -17.14 -29.99
C GLN A 459 20.39 -17.67 -29.24
N THR A 460 21.20 -16.82 -28.59
CA THR A 460 22.34 -17.27 -27.77
C THR A 460 21.94 -17.84 -26.41
N PHE A 461 20.73 -17.57 -25.95
CA PHE A 461 20.26 -18.12 -24.69
C PHE A 461 19.92 -19.62 -24.81
N PRO A 462 20.18 -20.46 -23.78
CA PRO A 462 19.92 -21.91 -23.84
C PRO A 462 18.45 -22.25 -24.13
N LYS A 463 17.51 -21.42 -23.65
CA LYS A 463 16.07 -21.59 -23.84
C LYS A 463 15.47 -20.62 -24.84
N LYS A 464 16.30 -19.85 -25.56
CA LYS A 464 15.89 -18.87 -26.56
C LYS A 464 14.75 -17.98 -26.03
N TYR A 465 13.63 -17.87 -26.74
CA TYR A 465 12.44 -17.10 -26.35
C TYR A 465 11.74 -17.58 -25.06
N ASN A 466 12.00 -18.82 -24.64
CA ASN A 466 11.51 -19.35 -23.37
C ASN A 466 12.46 -19.09 -22.19
N THR A 467 13.51 -18.29 -22.39
CA THR A 467 14.40 -17.85 -21.31
C THR A 467 13.64 -16.99 -20.34
N TYR A 468 13.75 -17.31 -19.04
CA TYR A 468 13.08 -16.57 -17.97
C TYR A 468 13.81 -15.27 -17.68
N ILE A 469 13.07 -14.18 -17.63
CA ILE A 469 13.51 -12.84 -17.23
C ILE A 469 13.14 -12.64 -15.77
N GLU A 470 14.11 -12.24 -14.96
CA GLU A 470 13.89 -11.89 -13.56
C GLU A 470 13.19 -10.53 -13.42
N GLN A 471 12.63 -10.27 -12.26
CA GLN A 471 11.93 -9.01 -11.96
C GLN A 471 12.79 -7.79 -12.32
N GLY A 472 12.25 -6.89 -13.14
CA GLY A 472 12.96 -5.71 -13.63
C GLY A 472 14.03 -6.01 -14.67
N GLY A 473 14.17 -7.26 -15.15
CA GLY A 473 15.17 -7.66 -16.15
C GLY A 473 16.61 -7.60 -15.64
N THR A 474 16.85 -8.00 -14.39
CA THR A 474 18.18 -7.94 -13.76
C THR A 474 19.20 -8.89 -14.39
N ASN A 475 18.73 -9.94 -15.06
CA ASN A 475 19.54 -10.95 -15.72
C ASN A 475 19.80 -10.69 -17.22
N VAL A 476 19.47 -9.50 -17.71
CA VAL A 476 19.77 -9.05 -19.09
C VAL A 476 20.45 -7.67 -19.07
N SER A 477 21.31 -7.41 -20.05
CA SER A 477 22.01 -6.11 -20.15
C SER A 477 21.05 -4.97 -20.50
N GLY A 478 21.47 -3.71 -20.25
CA GLY A 478 20.67 -2.53 -20.56
C GLY A 478 20.25 -2.48 -22.04
N GLY A 479 21.17 -2.70 -22.96
CA GLY A 479 20.88 -2.70 -24.40
C GLY A 479 20.00 -3.89 -24.84
N GLN A 480 20.13 -5.07 -24.22
CA GLN A 480 19.23 -6.20 -24.45
C GLN A 480 17.81 -5.86 -23.99
N LYS A 481 17.68 -5.25 -22.80
CA LYS A 481 16.38 -4.80 -22.23
C LYS A 481 15.72 -3.78 -23.15
N GLN A 482 16.46 -2.78 -23.64
CA GLN A 482 15.94 -1.78 -24.56
C GLN A 482 15.40 -2.44 -25.85
N ARG A 483 16.17 -3.32 -26.48
CA ARG A 483 15.75 -3.99 -27.71
C ARG A 483 14.53 -4.87 -27.53
N LEU A 484 14.39 -5.56 -26.39
CA LEU A 484 13.15 -6.30 -26.06
C LEU A 484 11.96 -5.37 -25.85
N CYS A 485 12.15 -4.20 -25.24
CA CYS A 485 11.07 -3.21 -25.10
C CYS A 485 10.66 -2.60 -26.44
N ILE A 486 11.60 -2.38 -27.37
CA ILE A 486 11.32 -1.97 -28.74
C ILE A 486 10.52 -3.07 -29.48
N ALA A 487 10.96 -4.33 -29.43
CA ALA A 487 10.23 -5.45 -30.03
C ALA A 487 8.81 -5.57 -29.50
N ARG A 488 8.61 -5.39 -28.18
CA ARG A 488 7.29 -5.37 -27.55
C ARG A 488 6.41 -4.24 -28.10
N ALA A 489 6.98 -3.05 -28.32
CA ALA A 489 6.26 -1.92 -28.89
C ALA A 489 5.86 -2.15 -30.36
N LEU A 490 6.74 -2.78 -31.16
CA LEU A 490 6.49 -3.12 -32.56
C LEU A 490 5.38 -4.18 -32.73
N LEU A 491 5.32 -5.16 -31.83
CA LEU A 491 4.24 -6.18 -31.84
C LEU A 491 2.84 -5.60 -31.71
N LYS A 492 2.71 -4.40 -31.19
CA LYS A 492 1.44 -3.68 -31.11
C LYS A 492 0.94 -3.17 -32.46
N LYS A 493 1.81 -3.06 -33.47
CA LYS A 493 1.55 -2.50 -34.80
C LYS A 493 0.90 -1.11 -34.70
N PRO A 494 1.52 -0.15 -33.97
CA PRO A 494 0.91 1.14 -33.66
C PRO A 494 0.93 2.08 -34.85
N LYS A 495 0.01 3.08 -34.88
CA LYS A 495 0.08 4.21 -35.82
C LYS A 495 1.15 5.22 -35.41
N ILE A 496 1.47 5.31 -34.12
CA ILE A 496 2.50 6.20 -33.57
C ILE A 496 3.42 5.40 -32.67
N LEU A 497 4.73 5.45 -32.96
CA LEU A 497 5.78 4.83 -32.16
C LEU A 497 6.65 5.91 -31.53
N ILE A 498 6.71 5.95 -30.21
CA ILE A 498 7.51 6.90 -29.42
C ILE A 498 8.68 6.16 -28.79
N LEU A 499 9.89 6.67 -29.02
CA LEU A 499 11.14 6.16 -28.46
C LEU A 499 11.77 7.25 -27.58
N ASP A 500 11.57 7.17 -26.27
CA ASP A 500 12.11 8.14 -25.30
C ASP A 500 13.47 7.67 -24.80
N ASP A 501 14.55 8.20 -25.40
CA ASP A 501 15.96 7.88 -25.11
C ASP A 501 16.23 6.36 -25.06
N SER A 502 15.48 5.60 -25.86
CA SER A 502 15.40 4.14 -25.76
C SER A 502 16.48 3.42 -26.57
N THR A 503 17.43 4.14 -27.17
CA THR A 503 18.60 3.59 -27.86
C THR A 503 19.92 4.00 -27.22
N SER A 504 19.90 4.74 -26.12
CA SER A 504 21.11 5.28 -25.47
C SER A 504 22.08 4.20 -24.95
N ALA A 505 21.58 3.02 -24.56
CA ALA A 505 22.41 1.88 -24.14
C ALA A 505 22.68 0.86 -25.29
N VAL A 506 22.26 1.19 -26.52
CA VAL A 506 22.53 0.40 -27.72
C VAL A 506 23.72 1.02 -28.46
N ASP A 507 24.56 0.18 -29.04
CA ASP A 507 25.71 0.65 -29.86
C ASP A 507 25.21 1.32 -31.14
N THR A 508 26.03 2.25 -31.69
CA THR A 508 25.67 3.08 -32.85
C THR A 508 25.31 2.25 -34.09
N LYS A 509 25.98 1.10 -34.29
CA LYS A 509 25.73 0.23 -35.45
C LYS A 509 24.34 -0.44 -35.32
N THR A 510 24.03 -0.97 -34.16
CA THR A 510 22.73 -1.58 -33.91
C THR A 510 21.59 -0.54 -33.96
N ASP A 511 21.79 0.66 -33.41
CA ASP A 511 20.82 1.77 -33.53
C ASP A 511 20.53 2.12 -35.01
N ALA A 512 21.57 2.22 -35.87
CA ALA A 512 21.38 2.48 -37.28
C ALA A 512 20.59 1.36 -37.99
N LEU A 513 20.83 0.08 -37.63
CA LEU A 513 20.06 -1.05 -38.18
C LEU A 513 18.58 -1.00 -37.75
N ILE A 514 18.30 -0.67 -36.49
CA ILE A 514 16.93 -0.50 -35.99
C ILE A 514 16.21 0.62 -36.76
N ARG A 515 16.85 1.78 -36.93
CA ARG A 515 16.27 2.90 -37.68
C ARG A 515 16.02 2.54 -39.15
N LYS A 516 16.95 1.82 -39.77
CA LYS A 516 16.77 1.31 -41.14
C LYS A 516 15.56 0.35 -41.21
N ALA A 517 15.45 -0.59 -40.28
CA ALA A 517 14.30 -1.49 -40.24
C ALA A 517 12.97 -0.71 -40.08
N PHE A 518 12.94 0.33 -39.27
CA PHE A 518 11.75 1.19 -39.14
C PHE A 518 11.35 1.89 -40.43
N LYS A 519 12.35 2.34 -41.22
CA LYS A 519 12.10 3.00 -42.50
C LYS A 519 11.57 2.04 -43.55
N ASP A 520 12.12 0.81 -43.57
CA ASP A 520 11.79 -0.18 -44.60
C ASP A 520 10.51 -0.97 -44.28
N GLU A 521 10.24 -1.31 -43.02
CA GLU A 521 9.18 -2.25 -42.62
C GLU A 521 7.93 -1.58 -42.03
N ILE A 522 8.05 -0.37 -41.47
CA ILE A 522 6.93 0.36 -40.88
C ILE A 522 6.86 1.82 -41.40
N PRO A 523 6.83 2.03 -42.74
CA PRO A 523 6.85 3.39 -43.31
C PRO A 523 5.62 4.21 -42.90
N ASP A 524 4.45 3.60 -42.77
CA ASP A 524 3.20 4.29 -42.47
C ASP A 524 3.05 4.69 -40.99
N THR A 525 3.88 4.15 -40.10
CA THR A 525 3.90 4.49 -38.68
C THR A 525 4.61 5.83 -38.47
N THR A 526 4.01 6.76 -37.74
CA THR A 526 4.68 8.01 -37.30
C THR A 526 5.64 7.67 -36.18
N LYS A 527 6.92 8.09 -36.34
CA LYS A 527 7.98 7.78 -35.38
C LYS A 527 8.44 9.05 -34.67
N ILE A 528 8.50 9.02 -33.34
CA ILE A 528 9.04 10.11 -32.54
C ILE A 528 10.24 9.57 -31.77
N ILE A 529 11.42 10.14 -32.04
CA ILE A 529 12.69 9.68 -31.47
C ILE A 529 13.28 10.80 -30.62
N ILE A 530 13.21 10.64 -29.29
CA ILE A 530 14.00 11.48 -28.39
C ILE A 530 15.38 10.85 -28.28
N ALA A 531 16.40 11.60 -28.57
CA ALA A 531 17.77 11.13 -28.46
C ALA A 531 18.69 12.18 -27.83
N GLN A 532 19.75 11.70 -27.19
CA GLN A 532 20.85 12.53 -26.72
C GLN A 532 21.93 12.67 -27.82
N ARG A 533 22.01 11.69 -28.73
CA ARG A 533 22.97 11.69 -29.83
C ARG A 533 22.32 12.21 -31.11
N ILE A 534 22.96 13.18 -31.77
CA ILE A 534 22.48 13.71 -33.07
C ILE A 534 22.47 12.60 -34.13
N SER A 535 23.43 11.66 -34.10
CA SER A 535 23.49 10.54 -35.04
C SER A 535 22.21 9.67 -35.02
N SER A 536 21.43 9.66 -33.93
CA SER A 536 20.19 8.89 -33.84
C SER A 536 18.99 9.59 -34.48
N VAL A 537 19.06 10.89 -34.78
CA VAL A 537 17.95 11.68 -35.35
C VAL A 537 18.30 12.44 -36.61
N GLN A 538 19.57 12.42 -37.07
CA GLN A 538 20.00 13.18 -38.23
C GLN A 538 19.26 12.83 -39.52
N ASP A 539 18.77 11.60 -39.66
CA ASP A 539 18.02 11.10 -40.81
C ASP A 539 16.49 11.32 -40.67
N ALA A 540 16.03 12.03 -39.64
CA ALA A 540 14.62 12.31 -39.42
C ALA A 540 14.09 13.35 -40.41
N ASP A 541 12.81 13.25 -40.80
CA ASP A 541 12.17 14.19 -41.72
C ASP A 541 12.09 15.59 -41.14
N CYS A 542 11.94 15.71 -39.84
CA CYS A 542 12.01 16.96 -39.08
C CYS A 542 12.69 16.70 -37.72
N ILE A 543 13.48 17.67 -37.28
CA ILE A 543 14.09 17.66 -35.95
C ILE A 543 13.64 18.93 -35.23
N ILE A 544 13.21 18.79 -33.98
CA ILE A 544 12.96 19.92 -33.07
C ILE A 544 14.05 20.02 -32.02
N VAL A 545 14.45 21.23 -31.72
CA VAL A 545 15.36 21.55 -30.61
C VAL A 545 14.55 22.15 -29.49
N MET A 546 14.58 21.52 -28.32
CA MET A 546 13.84 21.98 -27.13
C MET A 546 14.76 22.63 -26.12
N GLU A 547 14.39 23.83 -25.66
CA GLU A 547 15.06 24.54 -24.58
C GLU A 547 14.05 25.22 -23.65
N GLY A 548 14.21 25.05 -22.32
CA GLY A 548 13.40 25.73 -21.31
C GLY A 548 11.88 25.50 -21.45
N GLY A 549 11.46 24.37 -22.00
CA GLY A 549 10.05 24.01 -22.23
C GLY A 549 9.45 24.60 -23.51
N LYS A 550 10.27 25.13 -24.44
CA LYS A 550 9.86 25.68 -25.73
C LYS A 550 10.56 24.99 -26.90
N ILE A 551 9.99 25.10 -28.08
CA ILE A 551 10.68 24.74 -29.32
C ILE A 551 11.52 25.94 -29.73
N ASP A 552 12.86 25.79 -29.71
CA ASP A 552 13.84 26.79 -30.11
C ASP A 552 14.13 26.75 -31.61
N GLY A 553 14.07 25.54 -32.20
CA GLY A 553 14.28 25.36 -33.65
C GLY A 553 13.54 24.13 -34.17
N CYS A 554 13.14 24.20 -35.45
CA CYS A 554 12.51 23.11 -36.19
C CYS A 554 13.01 23.10 -37.63
N GLY A 555 13.49 21.94 -38.11
CA GLY A 555 13.97 21.80 -39.49
C GLY A 555 14.70 20.49 -39.72
N THR A 556 15.32 20.35 -40.89
CA THR A 556 16.19 19.22 -41.20
C THR A 556 17.56 19.38 -40.53
N HIS A 557 18.32 18.29 -40.45
CA HIS A 557 19.70 18.31 -39.93
C HIS A 557 20.56 19.45 -40.55
N GLU A 558 20.53 19.60 -41.89
CA GLU A 558 21.31 20.60 -42.57
C GLU A 558 20.86 22.05 -42.28
N GLN A 559 19.54 22.25 -42.11
CA GLN A 559 18.98 23.57 -41.78
C GLN A 559 19.38 23.97 -40.36
N LEU A 560 19.20 23.06 -39.41
CA LEU A 560 19.51 23.32 -37.98
C LEU A 560 21.01 23.54 -37.74
N LEU A 561 21.88 22.86 -38.46
CA LEU A 561 23.34 23.13 -38.40
C LEU A 561 23.70 24.56 -38.81
N LYS A 562 22.93 25.17 -39.70
CA LYS A 562 23.17 26.53 -40.18
C LYS A 562 22.48 27.59 -39.33
N GLU A 563 21.27 27.30 -38.86
CA GLU A 563 20.35 28.28 -38.30
C GLU A 563 20.21 28.22 -36.77
N ASN A 564 20.50 27.07 -36.15
CA ASN A 564 20.31 26.88 -34.71
C ASN A 564 21.64 26.71 -33.96
N ALA A 565 21.94 27.64 -33.07
CA ALA A 565 23.19 27.66 -32.33
C ALA A 565 23.32 26.48 -31.35
N ILE A 566 22.22 26.10 -30.66
CA ILE A 566 22.18 24.99 -29.68
C ILE A 566 22.43 23.67 -30.40
N TYR A 567 21.77 23.44 -31.54
CA TYR A 567 21.95 22.22 -32.31
C TYR A 567 23.39 22.09 -32.83
N LYS A 568 23.97 23.19 -33.30
CA LYS A 568 25.35 23.24 -33.77
C LYS A 568 26.34 22.93 -32.64
N GLU A 569 26.15 23.53 -31.47
CA GLU A 569 27.00 23.29 -30.30
C GLU A 569 26.99 21.83 -29.89
N ILE A 570 25.79 21.22 -29.82
CA ILE A 570 25.63 19.79 -29.51
C ILE A 570 26.34 18.92 -30.55
N TYR A 571 26.18 19.23 -31.81
CA TYR A 571 26.82 18.50 -32.92
C TYR A 571 28.34 18.58 -32.84
N GLU A 572 28.90 19.78 -32.67
CA GLU A 572 30.36 19.97 -32.59
C GLU A 572 30.95 19.28 -31.34
N SER A 573 30.24 19.31 -30.24
CA SER A 573 30.68 18.62 -29.01
C SER A 573 30.76 17.11 -29.17
N GLN A 574 29.82 16.53 -29.93
CA GLN A 574 29.78 15.07 -30.18
C GLN A 574 30.80 14.64 -31.23
N THR A 575 31.00 15.43 -32.30
CA THR A 575 31.92 15.11 -33.36
C THR A 575 33.39 15.23 -32.93
N LYS A 576 33.73 16.24 -32.10
CA LYS A 576 35.08 16.37 -31.51
C LYS A 576 35.42 15.27 -30.50
N GLY A 577 34.42 14.63 -29.91
CA GLY A 577 34.61 13.48 -28.99
C GLY A 577 34.91 12.17 -29.70
N ASP A 578 34.49 12.02 -30.96
CA ASP A 578 34.73 10.81 -31.77
C ASP A 578 36.09 10.81 -32.49
N GLU A 579 36.80 11.96 -32.53
CA GLU A 579 38.15 12.09 -33.14
C GLU A 579 39.29 11.87 -32.10
N GLN A 580 39.02 11.69 -30.85
CA GLN A 580 40.00 11.35 -29.79
C GLN A 580 39.87 9.87 -29.37
#